data_aec5d152ca00fcd661830b9e450e5ebd
#
_entry.id   aec5d152ca00fcd661830b9e450e5ebd
#
_cell.length_a   1.000
_cell.length_b   1.000
_cell.length_c   1.000
_cell.angle_alpha   90.00
_cell.angle_beta   90.00
_cell.angle_gamma   90.00
#
_symmetry.space_group_name_H-M   'P 1'
#
loop_
_entity.id
_entity.type
_entity.pdbx_description
1 polymer ?
#
loop_
_entity_poly.entity_id
_entity_poly.type
_entity_poly.pdbx_seq_one_letter_code
_entity_poly.pdbx_strand_id
1 'polypeptide(L)'
;MPTYRSRTTTHGRNMAGARALWRATGMKDGDFDKPIVAVVNSFTQFVPGHVHLKDLGQLVAREIEAAGGVAKEFNTIAVDDGIAMGHGGMLYSLPSRDLIADSVEYMVNAHCADAMVCISNCDKITPGMLMAAMRLNIPVVFVSGGPMEAGKVVKVVDGARKIIKLDLVDAMVKAGDSSVSDADVAEIERSACPTCGSCSGMFTANSMNCLTEALGLSLPGNGTILATHSDRKELFLRAGRLVVELAKRYYEQDDATVLPRNIATKAAFENAMALDVSMGGSTNTVLHLLAAAHEAGVEFKMADIDRISRNVPCLCKVAPMTDKFHIEDVHRAGGISAILGELARAGLLDTSVYSVHAPTLADAIARNDITVSDDAAVRQLFRAAPGGVPTQTAFSQSERFEALDLDRSAGCIRDKAHAYSQDGGLAVLYGNLAENGCIVKTAGVDESILTFSGKARVFESQDAAVEAILGDTVHEGDVVIIRYEGPKGGPGMQEMLYPTSYIKSKGLGKACALFTDGRFSGGSSGLVIGHASPEAAEGGAIGLVEEGDMIDIDIPNRTVNLRVSTETLAHRRAAMQARGPDAWQPVARERYVSQALQAYAALTTSADRGAVRDLSQLKR
;
A
#
# COMPACT_ATOMS: atom_id res chain seq x y z
N MET A 1 8.72 34.80 -7.63
CA MET A 1 9.02 33.56 -8.39
C MET A 1 10.21 32.87 -7.71
N PRO A 2 10.08 31.63 -7.33
CA PRO A 2 11.19 30.85 -6.78
C PRO A 2 12.26 30.63 -7.85
N THR A 3 13.51 30.49 -7.40
CA THR A 3 14.63 30.19 -8.30
C THR A 3 14.82 28.68 -8.38
N TYR A 4 15.18 28.16 -9.54
CA TYR A 4 15.57 26.74 -9.66
C TYR A 4 16.61 26.36 -8.61
N ARG A 5 16.40 25.29 -7.88
CA ARG A 5 17.32 24.77 -6.84
C ARG A 5 18.67 24.40 -7.44
N SER A 6 18.64 23.85 -8.65
CA SER A 6 19.82 23.43 -9.41
C SER A 6 20.81 24.58 -9.69
N ARG A 7 20.37 25.84 -9.66
CA ARG A 7 21.28 27.00 -9.79
C ARG A 7 22.36 27.02 -8.71
N THR A 8 22.13 26.40 -7.56
CA THR A 8 23.17 26.24 -6.53
C THR A 8 24.42 25.56 -7.06
N THR A 9 24.29 24.61 -7.99
CA THR A 9 25.40 23.81 -8.54
C THR A 9 25.74 24.16 -9.99
N THR A 10 24.83 24.86 -10.70
CA THR A 10 24.98 25.18 -12.13
C THR A 10 25.43 26.59 -12.38
N HIS A 11 25.31 27.53 -11.42
CA HIS A 11 25.60 28.96 -11.61
C HIS A 11 26.71 29.46 -10.67
N GLY A 12 27.28 30.60 -11.07
CA GLY A 12 28.33 31.26 -10.31
C GLY A 12 29.74 30.71 -10.57
N ARG A 13 30.75 31.61 -10.50
CA ARG A 13 32.16 31.26 -10.79
C ARG A 13 32.72 30.21 -9.82
N ASN A 14 32.32 30.27 -8.58
CA ASN A 14 32.72 29.33 -7.53
C ASN A 14 32.21 27.87 -7.76
N MET A 15 31.16 27.69 -8.60
CA MET A 15 30.62 26.38 -8.95
C MET A 15 31.22 25.78 -10.22
N ALA A 16 32.38 26.29 -10.68
CA ALA A 16 33.06 25.73 -11.85
C ALA A 16 33.42 24.26 -11.69
N GLY A 17 33.80 23.82 -10.47
CA GLY A 17 34.08 22.41 -10.16
C GLY A 17 32.83 21.53 -10.29
N ALA A 18 31.69 21.98 -9.73
CA ALA A 18 30.42 21.28 -9.86
C ALA A 18 29.97 21.15 -11.32
N ARG A 19 30.08 22.24 -12.11
CA ARG A 19 29.78 22.20 -13.55
C ARG A 19 30.72 21.28 -14.34
N ALA A 20 31.99 21.19 -13.96
CA ALA A 20 32.91 20.24 -14.59
C ALA A 20 32.45 18.79 -14.37
N LEU A 21 31.99 18.46 -13.15
CA LEU A 21 31.43 17.15 -12.86
C LEU A 21 30.09 16.90 -13.58
N TRP A 22 29.20 17.90 -13.63
CA TRP A 22 27.98 17.82 -14.43
C TRP A 22 28.24 17.56 -15.91
N ARG A 23 29.30 18.19 -16.50
CA ARG A 23 29.73 17.89 -17.86
C ARG A 23 30.20 16.45 -18.02
N ALA A 24 30.93 15.92 -17.04
CA ALA A 24 31.36 14.51 -17.04
C ALA A 24 30.18 13.52 -16.98
N THR A 25 29.00 13.96 -16.49
CA THR A 25 27.75 13.21 -16.56
C THR A 25 26.94 13.47 -17.84
N GLY A 26 27.50 14.18 -18.82
CA GLY A 26 26.90 14.41 -20.15
C GLY A 26 26.16 15.73 -20.34
N MET A 27 26.11 16.65 -19.34
CA MET A 27 25.49 17.96 -19.50
C MET A 27 26.32 18.85 -20.43
N LYS A 28 25.65 19.64 -21.28
CA LYS A 28 26.20 20.58 -22.23
C LYS A 28 25.95 22.01 -21.79
N ASP A 29 26.55 23.00 -22.48
CA ASP A 29 26.42 24.41 -22.13
C ASP A 29 24.98 24.90 -22.05
N GLY A 30 24.13 24.49 -22.96
CA GLY A 30 22.71 24.86 -22.99
C GLY A 30 21.82 24.14 -21.96
N ASP A 31 22.38 23.27 -21.11
CA ASP A 31 21.60 22.50 -20.10
C ASP A 31 21.61 23.19 -18.73
N PHE A 32 22.57 24.09 -18.47
CA PHE A 32 22.73 24.68 -17.13
C PHE A 32 21.62 25.65 -16.73
N ASP A 33 20.82 26.12 -17.68
CA ASP A 33 19.66 26.99 -17.44
C ASP A 33 18.33 26.23 -17.39
N LYS A 34 18.34 24.91 -17.63
CA LYS A 34 17.16 24.04 -17.60
C LYS A 34 16.91 23.46 -16.22
N PRO A 35 15.67 23.11 -15.86
CA PRO A 35 15.40 22.36 -14.64
C PRO A 35 16.06 20.98 -14.66
N ILE A 36 16.71 20.60 -13.57
CA ILE A 36 17.23 19.24 -13.35
C ILE A 36 16.11 18.42 -12.70
N VAL A 37 15.68 17.39 -13.40
CA VAL A 37 14.63 16.45 -12.94
C VAL A 37 15.27 15.14 -12.50
N ALA A 38 15.05 14.77 -11.25
CA ALA A 38 15.44 13.46 -10.74
C ALA A 38 14.47 12.39 -11.24
N VAL A 39 14.97 11.38 -11.93
CA VAL A 39 14.21 10.16 -12.25
C VAL A 39 14.52 9.13 -11.17
N VAL A 40 13.59 9.02 -10.22
CA VAL A 40 13.71 8.13 -9.05
C VAL A 40 13.16 6.78 -9.45
N ASN A 41 14.01 5.86 -9.85
CA ASN A 41 13.65 4.49 -10.23
C ASN A 41 13.83 3.52 -9.05
N SER A 42 13.24 2.34 -9.15
CA SER A 42 13.33 1.28 -8.15
C SER A 42 13.53 -0.12 -8.77
N PHE A 43 14.20 -0.17 -9.91
CA PHE A 43 14.54 -1.42 -10.58
C PHE A 43 15.31 -2.37 -9.66
N THR A 44 14.91 -3.62 -9.66
CA THR A 44 15.65 -4.75 -9.08
C THR A 44 15.20 -6.06 -9.71
N GLN A 45 16.06 -7.07 -9.69
CA GLN A 45 15.71 -8.43 -10.14
C GLN A 45 15.07 -9.29 -9.04
N PHE A 46 15.01 -8.79 -7.80
CA PHE A 46 14.44 -9.51 -6.65
C PHE A 46 12.91 -9.38 -6.54
N VAL A 47 12.28 -8.45 -7.27
CA VAL A 47 10.86 -8.11 -7.10
C VAL A 47 10.11 -8.22 -8.42
N PRO A 48 9.10 -9.11 -8.55
CA PRO A 48 8.33 -9.28 -9.79
C PRO A 48 7.73 -7.98 -10.33
N GLY A 49 7.31 -7.09 -9.42
CA GLY A 49 6.80 -5.76 -9.75
C GLY A 49 7.85 -4.79 -10.28
N HIS A 50 9.15 -5.11 -10.20
CA HIS A 50 10.25 -4.18 -10.52
C HIS A 50 11.23 -4.70 -11.58
N VAL A 51 11.20 -5.98 -11.95
CA VAL A 51 12.13 -6.58 -12.92
C VAL A 51 12.10 -5.90 -14.28
N HIS A 52 10.96 -5.33 -14.67
CA HIS A 52 10.74 -4.65 -15.95
C HIS A 52 11.06 -3.15 -15.93
N LEU A 53 11.40 -2.58 -14.76
CA LEU A 53 11.61 -1.12 -14.62
C LEU A 53 12.97 -0.65 -15.13
N LYS A 54 13.91 -1.56 -15.46
CA LYS A 54 15.30 -1.26 -15.79
C LYS A 54 15.44 -0.13 -16.82
N ASP A 55 14.72 -0.22 -17.92
CA ASP A 55 14.86 0.71 -19.04
C ASP A 55 13.77 1.80 -19.04
N LEU A 56 12.82 1.73 -18.10
CA LEU A 56 11.70 2.68 -18.05
C LEU A 56 12.13 4.06 -17.55
N GLY A 57 13.16 4.13 -16.69
CA GLY A 57 13.75 5.39 -16.29
C GLY A 57 14.35 6.13 -17.49
N GLN A 58 15.03 5.44 -18.38
CA GLN A 58 15.58 6.01 -19.61
C GLN A 58 14.49 6.42 -20.62
N LEU A 59 13.34 5.71 -20.62
CA LEU A 59 12.18 6.12 -21.41
C LEU A 59 11.64 7.47 -20.94
N VAL A 60 11.47 7.66 -19.61
CA VAL A 60 11.06 8.93 -19.00
C VAL A 60 12.10 10.01 -19.21
N ALA A 61 13.40 9.70 -19.07
CA ALA A 61 14.50 10.64 -19.25
C ALA A 61 14.47 11.29 -20.63
N ARG A 62 14.26 10.52 -21.70
CA ARG A 62 14.14 11.05 -23.07
C ARG A 62 12.99 12.05 -23.23
N GLU A 63 11.85 11.80 -22.57
CA GLU A 63 10.71 12.73 -22.62
C GLU A 63 10.96 14.00 -21.83
N ILE A 64 11.65 13.90 -20.68
CA ILE A 64 12.11 15.07 -19.91
C ILE A 64 13.02 15.95 -20.75
N GLU A 65 14.00 15.36 -21.42
CA GLU A 65 14.93 16.07 -22.30
C GLU A 65 14.22 16.72 -23.48
N ALA A 66 13.30 16.00 -24.14
CA ALA A 66 12.47 16.51 -25.22
C ALA A 66 11.56 17.68 -24.78
N ALA A 67 11.08 17.68 -23.53
CA ALA A 67 10.27 18.75 -22.94
C ALA A 67 11.12 19.95 -22.46
N GLY A 68 12.46 19.87 -22.55
CA GLY A 68 13.37 20.94 -22.21
C GLY A 68 13.89 20.91 -20.77
N GLY A 69 13.84 19.78 -20.09
CA GLY A 69 14.49 19.52 -18.82
C GLY A 69 15.84 18.81 -18.99
N VAL A 70 16.51 18.53 -17.87
CA VAL A 70 17.69 17.66 -17.78
C VAL A 70 17.36 16.51 -16.87
N ALA A 71 17.35 15.29 -17.40
CA ALA A 71 17.07 14.10 -16.61
C ALA A 71 18.31 13.54 -15.91
N LYS A 72 18.18 13.17 -14.65
CA LYS A 72 19.22 12.44 -13.89
C LYS A 72 18.57 11.28 -13.15
N GLU A 73 18.86 10.06 -13.58
CA GLU A 73 18.30 8.84 -13.01
C GLU A 73 19.17 8.29 -11.89
N PHE A 74 18.51 7.78 -10.85
CA PHE A 74 19.10 6.90 -9.84
C PHE A 74 18.08 5.88 -9.36
N ASN A 75 18.55 4.79 -8.73
CA ASN A 75 17.71 3.75 -8.16
C ASN A 75 17.73 3.81 -6.64
N THR A 76 16.55 3.61 -6.02
CA THR A 76 16.45 3.20 -4.63
C THR A 76 16.31 1.68 -4.53
N ILE A 77 16.37 1.13 -3.31
CA ILE A 77 16.13 -0.29 -3.05
C ILE A 77 14.65 -0.63 -3.21
N ALA A 78 14.37 -1.92 -3.41
CA ALA A 78 13.04 -2.49 -3.30
C ALA A 78 13.12 -3.86 -2.63
N VAL A 79 12.30 -4.09 -1.61
CA VAL A 79 12.12 -5.37 -0.92
C VAL A 79 10.78 -5.95 -1.34
N ASP A 80 10.74 -7.25 -1.66
CA ASP A 80 9.53 -7.96 -2.01
C ASP A 80 8.86 -8.53 -0.76
N ASP A 81 7.66 -8.06 -0.45
CA ASP A 81 6.90 -8.54 0.71
C ASP A 81 6.47 -10.00 0.53
N GLY A 82 6.11 -10.43 -0.67
CA GLY A 82 5.68 -11.80 -0.95
C GLY A 82 6.81 -12.82 -0.76
N ILE A 83 7.99 -12.54 -1.30
CA ILE A 83 9.18 -13.42 -1.15
C ILE A 83 9.70 -13.39 0.29
N ALA A 84 9.60 -12.25 0.97
CA ALA A 84 10.02 -12.11 2.37
C ALA A 84 9.02 -12.68 3.38
N MET A 85 7.81 -13.01 2.96
CA MET A 85 6.72 -13.46 3.83
C MET A 85 7.02 -14.80 4.50
N GLY A 86 6.67 -14.93 5.78
CA GLY A 86 6.75 -16.19 6.53
C GLY A 86 8.15 -16.51 7.09
N HIS A 87 9.11 -15.61 6.99
CA HIS A 87 10.44 -15.77 7.60
C HIS A 87 11.03 -14.40 8.01
N GLY A 88 12.20 -14.41 8.65
CA GLY A 88 12.85 -13.20 9.19
C GLY A 88 13.16 -12.10 8.17
N GLY A 89 13.13 -12.40 6.87
CA GLY A 89 13.22 -11.39 5.79
C GLY A 89 12.12 -10.33 5.85
N MET A 90 10.93 -10.71 6.34
CA MET A 90 9.77 -9.82 6.41
C MET A 90 9.97 -8.64 7.39
N LEU A 91 10.87 -8.77 8.36
CA LEU A 91 11.23 -7.69 9.28
C LEU A 91 11.85 -6.48 8.57
N TYR A 92 12.47 -6.68 7.40
CA TYR A 92 13.11 -5.61 6.63
C TYR A 92 12.14 -4.85 5.71
N SER A 93 10.94 -5.37 5.47
CA SER A 93 9.98 -4.78 4.55
C SER A 93 9.57 -3.37 4.98
N LEU A 94 8.87 -3.21 6.12
CA LEU A 94 8.40 -1.88 6.55
C LEU A 94 9.55 -0.88 6.80
N PRO A 95 10.67 -1.25 7.44
CA PRO A 95 11.82 -0.35 7.60
C PRO A 95 12.40 0.15 6.27
N SER A 96 12.32 -0.63 5.19
CA SER A 96 12.78 -0.20 3.87
C SER A 96 12.03 1.03 3.35
N ARG A 97 10.76 1.26 3.74
CA ARG A 97 9.99 2.44 3.40
C ARG A 97 10.70 3.72 3.83
N ASP A 98 11.14 3.78 5.07
CA ASP A 98 11.87 4.94 5.61
C ASP A 98 13.24 5.11 4.96
N LEU A 99 13.95 3.99 4.71
CA LEU A 99 15.24 4.02 4.01
C LEU A 99 15.11 4.51 2.56
N ILE A 100 14.02 4.12 1.87
CA ILE A 100 13.70 4.61 0.53
C ILE A 100 13.47 6.13 0.58
N ALA A 101 12.66 6.61 1.53
CA ALA A 101 12.42 8.04 1.70
C ALA A 101 13.72 8.82 1.92
N ASP A 102 14.61 8.31 2.79
CA ASP A 102 15.91 8.91 3.05
C ASP A 102 16.78 8.93 1.79
N SER A 103 16.88 7.79 1.08
CA SER A 103 17.74 7.71 -0.11
C SER A 103 17.35 8.73 -1.18
N VAL A 104 16.04 8.93 -1.38
CA VAL A 104 15.51 9.93 -2.31
C VAL A 104 15.83 11.35 -1.82
N GLU A 105 15.59 11.62 -0.54
CA GLU A 105 15.89 12.91 0.08
C GLU A 105 17.38 13.26 -0.03
N TYR A 106 18.29 12.31 0.26
CA TYR A 106 19.73 12.49 0.14
C TYR A 106 20.12 12.86 -1.30
N MET A 107 19.67 12.07 -2.28
CA MET A 107 20.04 12.30 -3.68
C MET A 107 19.53 13.64 -4.21
N VAL A 108 18.27 13.96 -3.95
CA VAL A 108 17.63 15.18 -4.45
C VAL A 108 18.19 16.43 -3.78
N ASN A 109 18.42 16.40 -2.46
CA ASN A 109 18.96 17.55 -1.73
C ASN A 109 20.45 17.77 -2.03
N ALA A 110 21.27 16.71 -2.04
CA ALA A 110 22.71 16.82 -2.31
C ALA A 110 23.00 17.37 -3.72
N HIS A 111 22.17 17.01 -4.71
CA HIS A 111 22.35 17.43 -6.10
C HIS A 111 21.43 18.59 -6.52
N CYS A 112 20.60 19.09 -5.60
CA CYS A 112 19.69 20.22 -5.81
C CYS A 112 18.76 20.05 -7.01
N ALA A 113 18.16 18.86 -7.20
CA ALA A 113 17.19 18.65 -8.26
C ALA A 113 15.93 19.52 -8.06
N ASP A 114 15.33 19.98 -9.16
CA ASP A 114 14.22 20.93 -9.17
C ASP A 114 12.85 20.24 -9.11
N ALA A 115 12.76 19.04 -9.67
CA ALA A 115 11.55 18.24 -9.73
C ALA A 115 11.91 16.75 -9.77
N MET A 116 10.93 15.87 -9.65
CA MET A 116 11.18 14.43 -9.73
C MET A 116 10.04 13.65 -10.37
N VAL A 117 10.37 12.53 -11.03
CA VAL A 117 9.44 11.46 -11.41
C VAL A 117 9.75 10.26 -10.55
N CYS A 118 8.74 9.74 -9.88
CA CYS A 118 8.85 8.56 -9.02
C CYS A 118 8.33 7.32 -9.78
N ILE A 119 9.24 6.38 -10.11
CA ILE A 119 8.92 5.10 -10.75
C ILE A 119 8.94 4.03 -9.66
N SER A 120 7.78 3.71 -9.14
CA SER A 120 7.56 2.75 -8.06
C SER A 120 6.62 1.63 -8.52
N ASN A 121 6.40 0.61 -7.69
CA ASN A 121 5.35 -0.36 -7.97
C ASN A 121 4.89 -1.13 -6.72
N CYS A 122 5.81 -1.68 -5.91
CA CYS A 122 5.48 -2.57 -4.79
C CYS A 122 5.29 -1.83 -3.46
N ASP A 123 4.92 -2.61 -2.45
CA ASP A 123 4.28 -2.26 -1.17
C ASP A 123 4.91 -1.10 -0.40
N LYS A 124 6.24 -1.08 -0.26
CA LYS A 124 6.94 -0.09 0.57
C LYS A 124 7.60 1.01 -0.26
N ILE A 125 7.76 0.75 -1.57
CA ILE A 125 8.47 1.65 -2.48
C ILE A 125 7.59 2.87 -2.78
N THR A 126 6.34 2.65 -3.18
CA THR A 126 5.40 3.76 -3.44
C THR A 126 5.22 4.65 -2.23
N PRO A 127 4.92 4.14 -1.01
CA PRO A 127 4.81 5.02 0.17
C PRO A 127 6.15 5.63 0.59
N GLY A 128 7.29 4.96 0.42
CA GLY A 128 8.60 5.53 0.72
C GLY A 128 8.92 6.74 -0.17
N MET A 129 8.67 6.63 -1.48
CA MET A 129 8.79 7.75 -2.41
C MET A 129 7.77 8.86 -2.12
N LEU A 130 6.54 8.50 -1.67
CA LEU A 130 5.53 9.48 -1.29
C LEU A 130 5.97 10.29 -0.05
N MET A 131 6.53 9.63 0.96
CA MET A 131 7.13 10.32 2.11
C MET A 131 8.23 11.28 1.68
N ALA A 132 9.13 10.87 0.78
CA ALA A 132 10.17 11.74 0.24
C ALA A 132 9.58 12.94 -0.52
N ALA A 133 8.53 12.72 -1.32
CA ALA A 133 7.84 13.80 -2.03
C ALA A 133 7.27 14.85 -1.07
N MET A 134 6.69 14.39 0.06
CA MET A 134 6.17 15.28 1.08
C MET A 134 7.29 16.05 1.81
N ARG A 135 8.43 15.41 2.11
CA ARG A 135 9.59 16.07 2.73
C ARG A 135 10.18 17.14 1.83
N LEU A 136 10.43 16.81 0.57
CA LEU A 136 11.11 17.65 -0.40
C LEU A 136 10.24 18.80 -0.90
N ASN A 137 8.95 18.59 -1.05
CA ASN A 137 7.95 19.55 -1.52
C ASN A 137 8.38 20.28 -2.82
N ILE A 138 8.85 19.53 -3.79
CA ILE A 138 9.17 19.97 -5.17
C ILE A 138 8.20 19.30 -6.14
N PRO A 139 7.97 19.86 -7.34
CA PRO A 139 7.07 19.25 -8.32
C PRO A 139 7.38 17.78 -8.57
N VAL A 140 6.36 16.93 -8.53
CA VAL A 140 6.50 15.47 -8.63
C VAL A 140 5.37 14.85 -9.44
N VAL A 141 5.70 13.80 -10.19
CA VAL A 141 4.73 12.92 -10.84
C VAL A 141 5.06 11.46 -10.48
N PHE A 142 4.07 10.71 -10.03
CA PHE A 142 4.20 9.27 -9.81
C PHE A 142 3.76 8.50 -11.06
N VAL A 143 4.54 7.50 -11.44
CA VAL A 143 4.19 6.53 -12.46
C VAL A 143 4.62 5.14 -12.00
N SER A 144 3.64 4.24 -11.79
CA SER A 144 3.93 2.89 -11.31
C SER A 144 4.26 1.93 -12.45
N GLY A 145 4.99 0.85 -12.12
CA GLY A 145 5.27 -0.24 -13.04
C GLY A 145 4.02 -0.99 -13.52
N GLY A 146 2.94 -0.92 -12.78
CA GLY A 146 1.64 -1.53 -13.07
C GLY A 146 1.45 -2.92 -12.46
N PRO A 147 0.18 -3.36 -12.34
CA PRO A 147 -0.18 -4.68 -11.84
C PRO A 147 0.11 -5.79 -12.86
N MET A 148 0.32 -7.02 -12.36
CA MET A 148 0.37 -8.23 -13.19
C MET A 148 -1.04 -8.68 -13.58
N GLU A 149 -1.12 -9.56 -14.58
CA GLU A 149 -2.35 -10.27 -14.92
C GLU A 149 -2.73 -11.28 -13.83
N ALA A 150 -4.04 -11.58 -13.69
CA ALA A 150 -4.48 -12.69 -12.88
C ALA A 150 -3.96 -14.02 -13.41
N GLY A 151 -3.49 -14.90 -12.54
CA GLY A 151 -3.14 -16.28 -12.89
C GLY A 151 -4.36 -17.04 -13.37
N LYS A 152 -4.17 -18.09 -14.19
CA LYS A 152 -5.27 -18.89 -14.74
C LYS A 152 -4.88 -20.35 -14.81
N VAL A 153 -5.77 -21.23 -14.34
CA VAL A 153 -5.71 -22.68 -14.57
C VAL A 153 -7.03 -23.18 -15.17
N VAL A 154 -6.96 -24.23 -15.96
CA VAL A 154 -8.14 -24.89 -16.53
C VAL A 154 -8.41 -26.14 -15.72
N LYS A 155 -9.51 -26.16 -14.97
CA LYS A 155 -9.96 -27.32 -14.21
C LYS A 155 -11.27 -27.87 -14.79
N VAL A 156 -11.49 -29.17 -14.61
CA VAL A 156 -12.79 -29.78 -14.91
C VAL A 156 -13.64 -29.73 -13.64
N VAL A 157 -14.68 -28.92 -13.65
CA VAL A 157 -15.63 -28.77 -12.53
C VAL A 157 -17.00 -29.16 -13.04
N ASP A 158 -17.64 -30.13 -12.40
CA ASP A 158 -18.95 -30.69 -12.81
C ASP A 158 -18.97 -31.19 -14.27
N GLY A 159 -17.87 -31.79 -14.74
CA GLY A 159 -17.71 -32.30 -16.11
C GLY A 159 -17.47 -31.22 -17.19
N ALA A 160 -17.45 -29.94 -16.83
CA ALA A 160 -17.17 -28.83 -17.74
C ALA A 160 -15.76 -28.24 -17.49
N ARG A 161 -15.06 -27.84 -18.56
CA ARG A 161 -13.82 -27.08 -18.47
C ARG A 161 -14.13 -25.66 -18.00
N LYS A 162 -13.59 -25.26 -16.86
CA LYS A 162 -13.70 -23.90 -16.31
C LYS A 162 -12.31 -23.29 -16.17
N ILE A 163 -12.20 -22.01 -16.51
CA ILE A 163 -11.02 -21.20 -16.22
C ILE A 163 -11.19 -20.66 -14.79
N ILE A 164 -10.24 -21.01 -13.92
CA ILE A 164 -10.18 -20.50 -12.55
C ILE A 164 -9.07 -19.45 -12.53
N LYS A 165 -9.42 -18.22 -12.12
CA LYS A 165 -8.44 -17.16 -11.85
C LYS A 165 -7.72 -17.45 -10.53
N LEU A 166 -6.45 -17.09 -10.44
CA LEU A 166 -5.57 -17.34 -9.30
C LEU A 166 -4.78 -16.09 -8.95
N ASP A 167 -4.35 -16.03 -7.70
CA ASP A 167 -3.36 -15.08 -7.22
C ASP A 167 -2.34 -15.75 -6.28
N LEU A 168 -1.42 -14.97 -5.68
CA LEU A 168 -0.41 -15.46 -4.76
C LEU A 168 -1.02 -16.18 -3.55
N VAL A 169 -2.16 -15.70 -3.03
CA VAL A 169 -2.80 -16.26 -1.82
C VAL A 169 -3.35 -17.65 -2.10
N ASP A 170 -3.84 -17.90 -3.31
CA ASP A 170 -4.30 -19.25 -3.71
C ASP A 170 -3.18 -20.28 -3.61
N ALA A 171 -1.97 -19.91 -4.03
CA ALA A 171 -0.81 -20.80 -3.92
C ALA A 171 -0.47 -21.09 -2.44
N MET A 172 -0.50 -20.07 -1.57
CA MET A 172 -0.21 -20.23 -0.14
C MET A 172 -1.28 -21.07 0.58
N VAL A 173 -2.56 -20.80 0.33
CA VAL A 173 -3.68 -21.54 0.95
C VAL A 173 -3.66 -23.00 0.51
N LYS A 174 -3.42 -23.26 -0.77
CA LYS A 174 -3.40 -24.63 -1.28
C LYS A 174 -2.16 -25.42 -0.84
N ALA A 175 -1.03 -24.77 -0.67
CA ALA A 175 0.15 -25.40 -0.08
C ALA A 175 -0.04 -25.79 1.40
N GLY A 176 -0.89 -25.06 2.15
CA GLY A 176 -1.24 -25.38 3.54
C GLY A 176 -2.34 -26.45 3.69
N ASP A 177 -2.99 -26.87 2.61
CA ASP A 177 -4.07 -27.85 2.60
C ASP A 177 -3.52 -29.25 2.29
N SER A 178 -3.38 -30.09 3.30
CA SER A 178 -2.85 -31.44 3.17
C SER A 178 -3.70 -32.39 2.28
N SER A 179 -4.92 -32.00 1.91
CA SER A 179 -5.76 -32.75 0.97
C SER A 179 -5.43 -32.48 -0.49
N VAL A 180 -4.67 -31.43 -0.79
CA VAL A 180 -4.23 -31.06 -2.15
C VAL A 180 -2.93 -31.78 -2.50
N SER A 181 -2.85 -32.38 -3.67
CA SER A 181 -1.64 -33.08 -4.10
C SER A 181 -0.49 -32.12 -4.42
N ASP A 182 0.78 -32.56 -4.25
CA ASP A 182 1.96 -31.78 -4.63
C ASP A 182 1.94 -31.40 -6.12
N ALA A 183 1.36 -32.22 -6.98
CA ALA A 183 1.23 -31.93 -8.40
C ALA A 183 0.26 -30.75 -8.66
N ASP A 184 -0.86 -30.69 -7.93
CA ASP A 184 -1.82 -29.59 -8.03
C ASP A 184 -1.22 -28.30 -7.45
N VAL A 185 -0.51 -28.38 -6.32
CA VAL A 185 0.20 -27.23 -5.73
C VAL A 185 1.21 -26.68 -6.75
N ALA A 186 2.01 -27.54 -7.38
CA ALA A 186 3.00 -27.14 -8.38
C ALA A 186 2.36 -26.58 -9.68
N GLU A 187 1.14 -26.96 -10.04
CA GLU A 187 0.40 -26.35 -11.15
C GLU A 187 -0.04 -24.93 -10.80
N ILE A 188 -0.58 -24.73 -9.58
CA ILE A 188 -1.01 -23.43 -9.08
C ILE A 188 0.19 -22.49 -8.96
N GLU A 189 1.29 -22.94 -8.36
CA GLU A 189 2.54 -22.18 -8.22
C GLU A 189 3.04 -21.62 -9.55
N ARG A 190 3.06 -22.45 -10.61
CA ARG A 190 3.47 -22.02 -11.94
C ARG A 190 2.52 -21.05 -12.62
N SER A 191 1.27 -20.95 -12.14
CA SER A 191 0.20 -20.22 -12.81
C SER A 191 -0.24 -18.95 -12.08
N ALA A 192 0.00 -18.86 -10.76
CA ALA A 192 -0.53 -17.80 -9.91
C ALA A 192 0.02 -16.40 -10.24
N CYS A 193 1.28 -16.30 -10.67
CA CYS A 193 1.96 -15.04 -10.96
C CYS A 193 2.56 -15.06 -12.37
N PRO A 194 1.74 -14.89 -13.44
CA PRO A 194 2.16 -15.20 -14.80
C PRO A 194 3.03 -14.13 -15.47
N THR A 195 2.98 -12.87 -14.99
CA THR A 195 3.66 -11.75 -15.67
C THR A 195 4.48 -10.91 -14.70
N CYS A 196 5.32 -10.01 -15.22
CA CYS A 196 5.84 -8.91 -14.42
C CYS A 196 4.68 -8.00 -13.96
N GLY A 197 4.92 -7.25 -12.90
CA GLY A 197 3.93 -6.35 -12.30
C GLY A 197 3.79 -6.58 -10.80
N SER A 198 3.08 -5.68 -10.13
CA SER A 198 2.62 -5.88 -8.76
C SER A 198 1.49 -6.92 -8.70
N CYS A 199 0.90 -7.19 -7.55
CA CYS A 199 -0.13 -8.22 -7.41
C CYS A 199 -1.32 -8.03 -8.37
N SER A 200 -2.02 -9.10 -8.74
CA SER A 200 -3.19 -9.06 -9.62
C SER A 200 -4.50 -8.64 -8.90
N GLY A 201 -4.50 -8.60 -7.57
CA GLY A 201 -5.64 -8.18 -6.74
C GLY A 201 -5.41 -6.84 -6.04
N MET A 202 -6.33 -6.48 -5.11
CA MET A 202 -6.23 -5.24 -4.31
C MET A 202 -5.43 -5.48 -3.03
N PHE A 203 -4.15 -5.82 -3.20
CA PHE A 203 -3.15 -5.89 -2.15
C PHE A 203 -2.51 -4.52 -1.91
N THR A 204 -1.55 -4.43 -1.01
CA THR A 204 -0.94 -3.15 -0.62
C THR A 204 -0.31 -2.40 -1.79
N ALA A 205 0.42 -3.09 -2.67
CA ALA A 205 1.07 -2.50 -3.84
C ALA A 205 0.06 -1.76 -4.73
N ASN A 206 -0.99 -2.48 -5.18
CA ASN A 206 -2.02 -1.89 -6.03
C ASN A 206 -2.83 -0.83 -5.29
N SER A 207 -3.17 -1.05 -4.01
CA SER A 207 -3.85 -0.04 -3.20
C SER A 207 -3.06 1.27 -3.19
N MET A 208 -1.74 1.24 -2.89
CA MET A 208 -0.93 2.45 -2.87
C MET A 208 -0.79 3.11 -4.26
N ASN A 209 -0.67 2.32 -5.34
CA ASN A 209 -0.63 2.86 -6.71
C ASN A 209 -1.97 3.52 -7.10
N CYS A 210 -3.11 2.99 -6.65
CA CYS A 210 -4.43 3.61 -6.79
C CYS A 210 -4.56 4.88 -5.94
N LEU A 211 -4.04 4.87 -4.72
CA LEU A 211 -4.10 6.02 -3.81
C LEU A 211 -3.28 7.21 -4.32
N THR A 212 -2.21 7.01 -5.10
CA THR A 212 -1.51 8.13 -5.76
C THR A 212 -2.37 8.83 -6.80
N GLU A 213 -3.33 8.14 -7.45
CA GLU A 213 -4.34 8.78 -8.32
C GLU A 213 -5.31 9.63 -7.48
N ALA A 214 -5.84 9.08 -6.37
CA ALA A 214 -6.79 9.78 -5.50
C ALA A 214 -6.15 10.99 -4.80
N LEU A 215 -4.86 10.91 -4.45
CA LEU A 215 -4.06 12.04 -3.93
C LEU A 215 -3.76 13.11 -5.00
N GLY A 216 -4.07 12.86 -6.27
CA GLY A 216 -3.80 13.79 -7.34
C GLY A 216 -2.34 13.84 -7.83
N LEU A 217 -1.50 12.85 -7.49
CA LEU A 217 -0.05 12.84 -7.79
C LEU A 217 0.35 11.95 -8.96
N SER A 218 -0.60 11.23 -9.58
CA SER A 218 -0.36 10.38 -10.74
C SER A 218 -1.42 10.55 -11.82
N LEU A 219 -1.20 9.91 -12.97
CA LEU A 219 -2.10 9.96 -14.12
C LEU A 219 -3.20 8.90 -14.00
N PRO A 220 -4.39 9.11 -14.60
CA PRO A 220 -5.46 8.11 -14.63
C PRO A 220 -5.00 6.81 -15.26
N GLY A 221 -5.37 5.69 -14.63
CA GLY A 221 -4.96 4.35 -15.01
C GLY A 221 -3.62 3.90 -14.42
N ASN A 222 -2.97 4.75 -13.61
CA ASN A 222 -1.71 4.43 -12.96
C ASN A 222 -1.77 3.13 -12.15
N GLY A 223 -2.82 2.97 -11.34
CA GLY A 223 -3.01 1.80 -10.48
C GLY A 223 -3.62 0.58 -11.18
N THR A 224 -4.17 0.72 -12.40
CA THR A 224 -5.02 -0.34 -12.96
C THR A 224 -4.63 -0.86 -14.35
N ILE A 225 -3.88 -0.10 -15.18
CA ILE A 225 -3.37 -0.62 -16.45
C ILE A 225 -2.28 -1.66 -16.16
N LEU A 226 -2.37 -2.85 -16.77
CA LEU A 226 -1.42 -3.94 -16.57
C LEU A 226 0.01 -3.55 -17.00
N ALA A 227 1.01 -4.06 -16.31
CA ALA A 227 2.43 -3.83 -16.59
C ALA A 227 2.83 -4.22 -18.02
N THR A 228 2.24 -5.30 -18.52
CA THR A 228 2.49 -5.87 -19.85
C THR A 228 1.77 -5.14 -20.98
N HIS A 229 0.73 -4.33 -20.68
CA HIS A 229 -0.08 -3.69 -21.71
C HIS A 229 0.61 -2.46 -22.33
N SER A 230 0.57 -2.35 -23.65
CA SER A 230 1.22 -1.29 -24.43
C SER A 230 0.76 0.13 -24.07
N ASP A 231 -0.50 0.32 -23.66
CA ASP A 231 -1.02 1.63 -23.28
C ASP A 231 -0.34 2.19 -22.03
N ARG A 232 0.22 1.34 -21.16
CA ARG A 232 0.98 1.82 -20.00
C ARG A 232 2.20 2.64 -20.39
N LYS A 233 2.81 2.36 -21.55
CA LYS A 233 3.94 3.13 -22.06
C LYS A 233 3.63 4.63 -22.12
N GLU A 234 2.41 5.00 -22.54
CA GLU A 234 2.03 6.42 -22.64
C GLU A 234 1.99 7.11 -21.25
N LEU A 235 1.70 6.38 -20.16
CA LEU A 235 1.79 6.97 -18.82
C LEU A 235 3.22 7.43 -18.49
N PHE A 236 4.23 6.64 -18.84
CA PHE A 236 5.65 6.99 -18.65
C PHE A 236 6.05 8.19 -19.51
N LEU A 237 5.65 8.21 -20.78
CA LEU A 237 5.93 9.33 -21.68
C LEU A 237 5.27 10.63 -21.18
N ARG A 238 4.00 10.55 -20.78
CA ARG A 238 3.27 11.71 -20.24
C ARG A 238 3.87 12.19 -18.92
N ALA A 239 4.25 11.29 -18.01
CA ALA A 239 4.87 11.66 -16.74
C ALA A 239 6.16 12.47 -16.95
N GLY A 240 7.00 12.06 -17.92
CA GLY A 240 8.22 12.78 -18.29
C GLY A 240 7.97 14.21 -18.83
N ARG A 241 6.95 14.37 -19.68
CA ARG A 241 6.55 15.70 -20.19
C ARG A 241 5.93 16.55 -19.09
N LEU A 242 5.01 15.99 -18.33
CA LEU A 242 4.25 16.70 -17.30
C LEU A 242 5.15 17.25 -16.18
N VAL A 243 6.13 16.49 -15.70
CA VAL A 243 7.00 16.96 -14.61
C VAL A 243 7.80 18.22 -15.00
N VAL A 244 8.21 18.34 -16.26
CA VAL A 244 8.88 19.54 -16.76
C VAL A 244 7.91 20.72 -16.82
N GLU A 245 6.66 20.48 -17.25
CA GLU A 245 5.61 21.49 -17.22
C GLU A 245 5.37 22.00 -15.79
N LEU A 246 5.20 21.07 -14.82
CA LEU A 246 4.98 21.42 -13.41
C LEU A 246 6.16 22.20 -12.84
N ALA A 247 7.41 21.82 -13.18
CA ALA A 247 8.59 22.56 -12.76
C ALA A 247 8.57 23.99 -13.29
N LYS A 248 8.25 24.20 -14.58
CA LYS A 248 8.14 25.56 -15.18
C LYS A 248 6.99 26.34 -14.53
N ARG A 249 5.85 25.75 -14.30
CA ARG A 249 4.73 26.42 -13.60
C ARG A 249 5.16 26.93 -12.23
N TYR A 250 5.85 26.12 -11.44
CA TYR A 250 6.33 26.54 -10.12
C TYR A 250 7.42 27.60 -10.20
N TYR A 251 8.52 27.33 -10.93
CA TYR A 251 9.70 28.20 -10.91
C TYR A 251 9.60 29.42 -11.81
N GLU A 252 8.88 29.36 -12.93
CA GLU A 252 8.78 30.44 -13.89
C GLU A 252 7.47 31.23 -13.81
N GLN A 253 6.40 30.64 -13.25
CA GLN A 253 5.07 31.25 -13.16
C GLN A 253 4.59 31.47 -11.72
N ASP A 254 5.39 31.08 -10.72
CA ASP A 254 5.09 31.18 -9.28
C ASP A 254 3.82 30.42 -8.85
N ASP A 255 3.53 29.33 -9.56
CA ASP A 255 2.33 28.52 -9.30
C ASP A 255 2.63 27.42 -8.27
N ALA A 256 2.37 27.71 -7.00
CA ALA A 256 2.56 26.77 -5.91
C ALA A 256 1.50 25.65 -5.86
N THR A 257 0.42 25.72 -6.63
CA THR A 257 -0.64 24.68 -6.63
C THR A 257 -0.12 23.32 -7.12
N VAL A 258 1.00 23.30 -7.84
CA VAL A 258 1.64 22.08 -8.34
C VAL A 258 2.54 21.37 -7.34
N LEU A 259 2.75 21.96 -6.16
CA LEU A 259 3.59 21.36 -5.11
C LEU A 259 2.86 20.22 -4.39
N PRO A 260 3.54 19.12 -4.05
CA PRO A 260 2.91 17.94 -3.43
C PRO A 260 2.16 18.26 -2.14
N ARG A 261 2.64 19.17 -1.28
CA ARG A 261 1.92 19.54 -0.05
C ARG A 261 0.67 20.39 -0.29
N ASN A 262 0.58 21.08 -1.43
CA ASN A 262 -0.60 21.83 -1.83
C ASN A 262 -1.63 20.95 -2.56
N ILE A 263 -1.19 19.84 -3.15
CA ILE A 263 -2.03 18.80 -3.75
C ILE A 263 -2.53 17.84 -2.66
N ALA A 264 -1.62 17.24 -1.90
CA ALA A 264 -1.91 16.29 -0.83
C ALA A 264 -2.28 17.00 0.48
N THR A 265 -3.35 17.77 0.46
CA THR A 265 -3.96 18.44 1.61
C THR A 265 -4.70 17.43 2.51
N LYS A 266 -5.20 17.85 3.68
CA LYS A 266 -6.04 17.00 4.53
C LYS A 266 -7.22 16.44 3.74
N ALA A 267 -7.91 17.26 2.95
CA ALA A 267 -9.03 16.82 2.10
C ALA A 267 -8.59 15.77 1.08
N ALA A 268 -7.40 15.89 0.49
CA ALA A 268 -6.87 14.87 -0.43
C ALA A 268 -6.54 13.56 0.29
N PHE A 269 -6.01 13.59 1.51
CA PHE A 269 -5.82 12.40 2.34
C PHE A 269 -7.15 11.75 2.73
N GLU A 270 -8.17 12.54 3.05
CA GLU A 270 -9.53 12.05 3.31
C GLU A 270 -10.15 11.41 2.06
N ASN A 271 -9.98 12.01 0.88
CA ASN A 271 -10.40 11.43 -0.40
C ASN A 271 -9.68 10.10 -0.69
N ALA A 272 -8.37 10.04 -0.46
CA ALA A 272 -7.59 8.81 -0.63
C ALA A 272 -8.07 7.71 0.32
N MET A 273 -8.37 8.05 1.58
CA MET A 273 -8.92 7.09 2.54
C MET A 273 -10.34 6.67 2.15
N ALA A 274 -11.17 7.58 1.63
CA ALA A 274 -12.50 7.25 1.11
C ALA A 274 -12.41 6.26 -0.06
N LEU A 275 -11.47 6.46 -0.99
CA LEU A 275 -11.18 5.47 -2.04
C LEU A 275 -10.78 4.12 -1.44
N ASP A 276 -9.84 4.11 -0.49
CA ASP A 276 -9.30 2.87 0.10
C ASP A 276 -10.38 2.02 0.76
N VAL A 277 -11.21 2.63 1.62
CA VAL A 277 -12.32 1.92 2.27
C VAL A 277 -13.41 1.50 1.29
N SER A 278 -13.63 2.27 0.21
CA SER A 278 -14.65 1.94 -0.80
C SER A 278 -14.25 0.78 -1.72
N MET A 279 -12.95 0.58 -1.94
CA MET A 279 -12.44 -0.52 -2.77
C MET A 279 -11.97 -1.74 -1.95
N GLY A 280 -12.15 -1.72 -0.61
CA GLY A 280 -11.69 -2.78 0.27
C GLY A 280 -10.17 -2.98 0.19
N GLY A 281 -9.41 -1.89 0.22
CA GLY A 281 -7.97 -1.88 0.10
C GLY A 281 -7.23 -2.60 1.23
N SER A 282 -5.92 -2.47 1.26
CA SER A 282 -5.08 -3.11 2.27
C SER A 282 -5.10 -2.35 3.59
N THR A 283 -5.05 -3.05 4.73
CA THR A 283 -4.86 -2.41 6.04
C THR A 283 -3.52 -1.66 6.14
N ASN A 284 -2.51 -2.05 5.36
CA ASN A 284 -1.22 -1.39 5.31
C ASN A 284 -1.29 0.05 4.78
N THR A 285 -2.29 0.37 3.95
CA THR A 285 -2.50 1.75 3.45
C THR A 285 -2.75 2.74 4.56
N VAL A 286 -3.38 2.31 5.67
CA VAL A 286 -3.56 3.12 6.87
C VAL A 286 -2.20 3.60 7.40
N LEU A 287 -1.23 2.68 7.58
CA LEU A 287 0.13 3.04 8.00
C LEU A 287 0.79 4.01 7.03
N HIS A 288 0.59 3.79 5.73
CA HIS A 288 1.29 4.56 4.70
C HIS A 288 0.70 5.95 4.50
N LEU A 289 -0.63 6.10 4.60
CA LEU A 289 -1.27 7.41 4.55
C LEU A 289 -0.95 8.24 5.79
N LEU A 290 -0.98 7.63 6.99
CA LEU A 290 -0.55 8.29 8.24
C LEU A 290 0.91 8.75 8.15
N ALA A 291 1.81 7.92 7.60
CA ALA A 291 3.21 8.27 7.43
C ALA A 291 3.40 9.42 6.42
N ALA A 292 2.73 9.37 5.27
CA ALA A 292 2.80 10.43 4.27
C ALA A 292 2.21 11.76 4.79
N ALA A 293 1.10 11.70 5.53
CA ALA A 293 0.49 12.87 6.16
C ALA A 293 1.42 13.48 7.22
N HIS A 294 2.09 12.64 8.03
CA HIS A 294 3.12 13.08 8.98
C HIS A 294 4.23 13.88 8.28
N GLU A 295 4.78 13.35 7.18
CA GLU A 295 5.84 14.01 6.41
C GLU A 295 5.35 15.29 5.70
N ALA A 296 4.06 15.35 5.36
CA ALA A 296 3.44 16.54 4.79
C ALA A 296 3.14 17.62 5.84
N GLY A 297 3.22 17.30 7.14
CA GLY A 297 2.77 18.16 8.23
C GLY A 297 1.24 18.29 8.31
N VAL A 298 0.50 17.30 7.79
CA VAL A 298 -0.96 17.25 7.78
C VAL A 298 -1.46 16.47 8.99
N GLU A 299 -2.37 17.06 9.76
CA GLU A 299 -3.04 16.40 10.89
C GLU A 299 -4.11 15.42 10.37
N PHE A 300 -3.70 14.17 10.13
CA PHE A 300 -4.54 13.05 9.72
C PHE A 300 -4.36 11.90 10.71
N LYS A 301 -5.45 11.43 11.33
CA LYS A 301 -5.42 10.54 12.49
C LYS A 301 -6.34 9.34 12.33
N MET A 302 -6.19 8.34 13.20
CA MET A 302 -7.06 7.16 13.28
C MET A 302 -8.55 7.53 13.42
N ALA A 303 -8.87 8.62 14.12
CA ALA A 303 -10.24 9.11 14.24
C ALA A 303 -10.83 9.62 12.92
N ASP A 304 -10.00 10.22 12.03
CA ASP A 304 -10.45 10.60 10.68
C ASP A 304 -10.76 9.35 9.85
N ILE A 305 -9.93 8.31 9.98
CA ILE A 305 -10.12 7.02 9.30
C ILE A 305 -11.39 6.34 9.77
N ASP A 306 -11.65 6.29 11.09
CA ASP A 306 -12.89 5.73 11.65
C ASP A 306 -14.12 6.48 11.13
N ARG A 307 -14.09 7.82 11.17
CA ARG A 307 -15.17 8.65 10.64
C ARG A 307 -15.46 8.37 9.16
N ILE A 308 -14.41 8.28 8.33
CA ILE A 308 -14.55 7.99 6.90
C ILE A 308 -15.12 6.60 6.70
N SER A 309 -14.59 5.59 7.38
CA SER A 309 -15.01 4.19 7.21
C SER A 309 -16.46 3.92 7.61
N ARG A 310 -17.02 4.74 8.52
CA ARG A 310 -18.46 4.64 8.91
C ARG A 310 -19.41 5.23 7.86
N ASN A 311 -18.92 6.13 7.02
CA ASN A 311 -19.77 6.93 6.11
C ASN A 311 -19.59 6.56 4.64
N VAL A 312 -18.48 5.92 4.28
CA VAL A 312 -18.15 5.56 2.89
C VAL A 312 -18.47 4.09 2.65
N PRO A 313 -19.39 3.77 1.73
CA PRO A 313 -19.76 2.40 1.42
C PRO A 313 -18.65 1.65 0.66
N CYS A 314 -18.65 0.31 0.77
CA CYS A 314 -17.81 -0.55 -0.06
C CYS A 314 -18.43 -0.69 -1.45
N LEU A 315 -17.85 -0.01 -2.45
CA LEU A 315 -18.35 0.04 -3.83
C LEU A 315 -17.66 -0.95 -4.77
N CYS A 316 -16.48 -1.43 -4.39
CA CYS A 316 -15.67 -2.33 -5.21
C CYS A 316 -15.12 -3.45 -4.35
N LYS A 317 -15.25 -4.70 -4.83
CA LYS A 317 -14.73 -5.88 -4.13
C LYS A 317 -13.90 -6.70 -5.12
N VAL A 318 -12.62 -6.86 -4.81
CA VAL A 318 -11.60 -7.43 -5.71
C VAL A 318 -10.82 -8.52 -4.97
N ALA A 319 -10.19 -9.44 -5.70
CA ALA A 319 -9.31 -10.44 -5.10
C ALA A 319 -8.34 -9.82 -4.08
N PRO A 320 -8.11 -10.45 -2.95
CA PRO A 320 -8.54 -11.79 -2.53
C PRO A 320 -9.89 -11.82 -1.79
N MET A 321 -10.65 -10.69 -1.77
CA MET A 321 -11.96 -10.61 -1.12
C MET A 321 -13.07 -11.28 -1.95
N THR A 322 -12.79 -11.59 -3.20
CA THR A 322 -13.64 -12.35 -4.12
C THR A 322 -12.74 -13.03 -5.16
N ASP A 323 -13.16 -14.17 -5.66
CA ASP A 323 -12.56 -14.88 -6.79
C ASP A 323 -13.05 -14.37 -8.16
N LYS A 324 -14.09 -13.51 -8.14
CA LYS A 324 -14.78 -13.05 -9.35
C LYS A 324 -14.01 -11.95 -10.08
N PHE A 325 -13.46 -10.96 -9.35
CA PHE A 325 -12.86 -9.77 -9.91
C PHE A 325 -11.40 -9.61 -9.48
N HIS A 326 -10.56 -9.19 -10.44
CA HIS A 326 -9.16 -8.81 -10.24
C HIS A 326 -8.94 -7.35 -10.67
N ILE A 327 -7.72 -6.84 -10.58
CA ILE A 327 -7.42 -5.45 -10.91
C ILE A 327 -7.73 -5.12 -12.39
N GLU A 328 -7.58 -6.09 -13.30
CA GLU A 328 -7.95 -5.98 -14.71
C GLU A 328 -9.45 -5.71 -14.92
N ASP A 329 -10.31 -6.24 -14.04
CA ASP A 329 -11.75 -6.00 -14.07
C ASP A 329 -12.10 -4.61 -13.53
N VAL A 330 -11.38 -4.10 -12.53
CA VAL A 330 -11.49 -2.71 -12.07
C VAL A 330 -11.12 -1.76 -13.21
N HIS A 331 -10.04 -2.05 -13.94
CA HIS A 331 -9.64 -1.26 -15.10
C HIS A 331 -10.75 -1.20 -16.14
N ARG A 332 -11.30 -2.36 -16.53
CA ARG A 332 -12.42 -2.47 -17.49
C ARG A 332 -13.65 -1.68 -17.05
N ALA A 333 -13.88 -1.54 -15.74
CA ALA A 333 -15.00 -0.81 -15.15
C ALA A 333 -14.75 0.72 -15.06
N GLY A 334 -13.61 1.23 -15.57
CA GLY A 334 -13.24 2.65 -15.57
C GLY A 334 -12.19 3.03 -14.53
N GLY A 335 -11.59 2.02 -13.88
CA GLY A 335 -10.47 2.22 -12.95
C GLY A 335 -10.82 3.12 -11.76
N ILE A 336 -9.80 3.78 -11.25
CA ILE A 336 -9.92 4.65 -10.08
C ILE A 336 -10.79 5.87 -10.37
N SER A 337 -10.72 6.42 -11.59
CA SER A 337 -11.56 7.55 -11.99
C SER A 337 -13.05 7.25 -11.85
N ALA A 338 -13.50 6.02 -12.15
CA ALA A 338 -14.89 5.61 -11.99
C ALA A 338 -15.29 5.44 -10.51
N ILE A 339 -14.42 4.89 -9.65
CA ILE A 339 -14.71 4.78 -8.20
C ILE A 339 -14.81 6.19 -7.60
N LEU A 340 -13.86 7.08 -7.91
CA LEU A 340 -13.90 8.48 -7.47
C LEU A 340 -15.15 9.19 -8.00
N GLY A 341 -15.57 8.89 -9.23
CA GLY A 341 -16.82 9.40 -9.81
C GLY A 341 -18.05 8.97 -9.01
N GLU A 342 -18.16 7.69 -8.63
CA GLU A 342 -19.26 7.21 -7.80
C GLU A 342 -19.26 7.84 -6.41
N LEU A 343 -18.09 7.97 -5.78
CA LEU A 343 -17.94 8.64 -4.49
C LEU A 343 -18.32 10.13 -4.56
N ALA A 344 -17.91 10.83 -5.63
CA ALA A 344 -18.26 12.23 -5.87
C ALA A 344 -19.77 12.41 -6.06
N ARG A 345 -20.42 11.56 -6.86
CA ARG A 345 -21.90 11.56 -7.04
C ARG A 345 -22.62 11.30 -5.72
N ALA A 346 -22.04 10.52 -4.84
CA ALA A 346 -22.56 10.25 -3.50
C ALA A 346 -22.31 11.39 -2.49
N GLY A 347 -21.56 12.45 -2.87
CA GLY A 347 -21.21 13.58 -1.99
C GLY A 347 -20.19 13.22 -0.91
N LEU A 348 -19.30 12.24 -1.16
CA LEU A 348 -18.37 11.67 -0.19
C LEU A 348 -16.93 12.15 -0.40
N LEU A 349 -16.65 13.02 -1.37
CA LEU A 349 -15.32 13.57 -1.67
C LEU A 349 -15.33 15.11 -1.67
N ASP A 350 -14.21 15.69 -1.31
CA ASP A 350 -13.89 17.08 -1.66
C ASP A 350 -13.23 17.10 -3.04
N THR A 351 -14.01 17.48 -4.05
CA THR A 351 -13.55 17.48 -5.44
C THR A 351 -12.80 18.77 -5.83
N SER A 352 -12.65 19.72 -4.92
CA SER A 352 -11.92 20.97 -5.15
C SER A 352 -10.40 20.86 -5.04
N VAL A 353 -9.88 19.73 -4.50
CA VAL A 353 -8.44 19.48 -4.35
C VAL A 353 -7.71 19.47 -5.69
N TYR A 354 -6.46 19.91 -5.71
CA TYR A 354 -5.62 19.98 -6.91
C TYR A 354 -5.15 18.60 -7.40
N SER A 355 -4.76 18.55 -8.67
CA SER A 355 -4.15 17.36 -9.28
C SER A 355 -3.01 17.77 -10.24
N VAL A 356 -2.00 16.93 -10.38
CA VAL A 356 -0.89 17.17 -11.32
C VAL A 356 -1.33 17.23 -12.78
N HIS A 357 -2.45 16.60 -13.15
CA HIS A 357 -2.90 16.46 -14.55
C HIS A 357 -4.22 17.21 -14.86
N ALA A 358 -4.83 17.83 -13.88
CA ALA A 358 -6.05 18.61 -14.02
C ALA A 358 -6.09 19.72 -12.96
N PRO A 359 -6.82 20.83 -13.20
CA PRO A 359 -6.91 21.91 -12.21
C PRO A 359 -7.47 21.44 -10.87
N THR A 360 -8.49 20.60 -10.89
CA THR A 360 -9.13 20.02 -9.70
C THR A 360 -9.46 18.54 -9.90
N LEU A 361 -9.78 17.84 -8.81
CA LEU A 361 -10.30 16.48 -8.86
C LEU A 361 -11.64 16.41 -9.61
N ALA A 362 -12.47 17.45 -9.50
CA ALA A 362 -13.72 17.55 -10.29
C ALA A 362 -13.43 17.50 -11.80
N ASP A 363 -12.47 18.29 -12.27
CA ASP A 363 -12.04 18.30 -13.67
C ASP A 363 -11.43 16.95 -14.09
N ALA A 364 -10.66 16.33 -13.21
CA ALA A 364 -10.07 15.02 -13.45
C ALA A 364 -11.15 13.93 -13.63
N ILE A 365 -12.17 13.91 -12.76
CA ILE A 365 -13.30 12.97 -12.84
C ILE A 365 -14.11 13.24 -14.13
N ALA A 366 -14.47 14.50 -14.40
CA ALA A 366 -15.26 14.85 -15.58
C ALA A 366 -14.60 14.39 -16.90
N ARG A 367 -13.27 14.40 -16.96
CA ARG A 367 -12.52 13.96 -18.16
C ARG A 367 -12.36 12.45 -18.26
N ASN A 368 -12.20 11.74 -17.12
CA ASN A 368 -11.70 10.36 -17.13
C ASN A 368 -12.71 9.31 -16.61
N ASP A 369 -13.82 9.70 -15.98
CA ASP A 369 -14.86 8.75 -15.60
C ASP A 369 -15.67 8.34 -16.82
N ILE A 370 -15.61 7.06 -17.19
CA ILE A 370 -16.27 6.48 -18.37
C ILE A 370 -17.81 6.53 -18.33
N THR A 371 -18.39 6.87 -17.17
CA THR A 371 -19.86 7.02 -17.02
C THR A 371 -20.35 8.41 -17.43
N VAL A 372 -19.46 9.40 -17.47
CA VAL A 372 -19.76 10.79 -17.83
C VAL A 372 -18.95 11.30 -19.01
N SER A 373 -17.77 10.74 -19.26
CA SER A 373 -16.88 11.14 -20.37
C SER A 373 -17.25 10.39 -21.65
N ASP A 374 -17.50 11.14 -22.72
CA ASP A 374 -17.72 10.60 -24.08
C ASP A 374 -16.41 10.58 -24.90
N ASP A 375 -15.26 10.91 -24.29
CA ASP A 375 -13.97 10.87 -24.97
C ASP A 375 -13.60 9.45 -25.38
N ALA A 376 -13.51 9.23 -26.70
CA ALA A 376 -13.18 7.94 -27.29
C ALA A 376 -11.80 7.42 -26.83
N ALA A 377 -10.83 8.32 -26.60
CA ALA A 377 -9.49 7.94 -26.13
C ALA A 377 -9.53 7.42 -24.69
N VAL A 378 -10.33 8.05 -23.82
CA VAL A 378 -10.54 7.59 -22.44
C VAL A 378 -11.23 6.22 -22.43
N ARG A 379 -12.30 6.06 -23.23
CA ARG A 379 -13.00 4.77 -23.34
C ARG A 379 -12.09 3.68 -23.90
N GLN A 380 -11.22 4.02 -24.84
CA GLN A 380 -10.23 3.08 -25.40
C GLN A 380 -9.18 2.68 -24.38
N LEU A 381 -8.70 3.63 -23.56
CA LEU A 381 -7.75 3.36 -22.47
C LEU A 381 -8.28 2.27 -21.53
N PHE A 382 -9.52 2.43 -21.04
CA PHE A 382 -10.12 1.48 -20.10
C PHE A 382 -10.56 0.15 -20.72
N ARG A 383 -10.40 -0.04 -22.04
CA ARG A 383 -10.54 -1.34 -22.71
C ARG A 383 -9.26 -2.17 -22.73
N ALA A 384 -8.13 -1.69 -22.21
CA ALA A 384 -6.91 -2.46 -22.13
C ALA A 384 -7.16 -3.76 -21.36
N ALA A 385 -6.81 -4.89 -21.97
CA ALA A 385 -7.13 -6.23 -21.48
C ALA A 385 -5.86 -7.07 -21.25
N PRO A 386 -5.91 -8.11 -20.40
CA PRO A 386 -4.81 -9.05 -20.25
C PRO A 386 -4.54 -9.81 -21.56
N GLY A 387 -3.27 -10.01 -21.89
CA GLY A 387 -2.86 -10.77 -23.07
C GLY A 387 -2.92 -12.28 -22.86
N GLY A 388 -2.93 -12.74 -21.62
CA GLY A 388 -3.02 -14.16 -21.28
C GLY A 388 -1.76 -14.97 -21.57
N VAL A 389 -0.63 -14.31 -21.80
CA VAL A 389 0.65 -14.95 -22.10
C VAL A 389 1.67 -14.62 -21.02
N PRO A 390 2.27 -15.60 -20.33
CA PRO A 390 3.31 -15.37 -19.33
C PRO A 390 4.49 -14.60 -19.92
N THR A 391 4.88 -13.49 -19.29
CA THR A 391 5.99 -12.64 -19.74
C THR A 391 6.50 -11.70 -18.65
N GLN A 392 7.80 -11.37 -18.67
CA GLN A 392 8.43 -10.33 -17.86
C GLN A 392 8.68 -9.04 -18.67
N THR A 393 8.22 -8.98 -19.93
CA THR A 393 8.48 -7.84 -20.82
C THR A 393 7.36 -6.81 -20.70
N ALA A 394 7.71 -5.60 -20.28
CA ALA A 394 6.77 -4.47 -20.24
C ALA A 394 6.25 -4.14 -21.65
N PHE A 395 4.97 -3.70 -21.72
CA PHE A 395 4.34 -3.19 -22.95
C PHE A 395 4.29 -4.18 -24.12
N SER A 396 4.43 -5.49 -23.86
CA SER A 396 4.52 -6.53 -24.88
C SER A 396 3.17 -7.01 -25.40
N GLN A 397 2.06 -6.54 -24.81
CA GLN A 397 0.70 -6.99 -25.11
C GLN A 397 -0.20 -5.80 -25.44
N SER A 398 -1.24 -6.02 -26.26
CA SER A 398 -2.13 -4.96 -26.75
C SER A 398 -3.60 -5.38 -26.87
N GLU A 399 -3.98 -6.47 -26.17
CA GLU A 399 -5.34 -6.98 -26.18
C GLU A 399 -6.35 -5.98 -25.63
N ARG A 400 -7.60 -6.08 -26.08
CA ARG A 400 -8.68 -5.18 -25.70
C ARG A 400 -9.93 -5.95 -25.31
N PHE A 401 -10.58 -5.52 -24.25
CA PHE A 401 -11.93 -5.97 -23.94
C PHE A 401 -12.90 -5.53 -25.05
N GLU A 402 -13.84 -6.39 -25.42
CA GLU A 402 -14.88 -6.05 -26.42
C GLU A 402 -15.78 -4.90 -25.95
N ALA A 403 -16.09 -4.87 -24.64
CA ALA A 403 -16.90 -3.84 -24.02
C ALA A 403 -16.39 -3.46 -22.63
N LEU A 404 -16.64 -2.21 -22.22
CA LEU A 404 -16.46 -1.75 -20.86
C LEU A 404 -17.49 -2.39 -19.92
N ASP A 405 -17.17 -2.48 -18.63
CA ASP A 405 -18.14 -2.82 -17.57
C ASP A 405 -18.78 -1.52 -17.06
N LEU A 406 -19.99 -1.24 -17.52
CA LEU A 406 -20.78 -0.07 -17.11
C LEU A 406 -21.90 -0.43 -16.10
N ASP A 407 -21.99 -1.69 -15.69
CA ASP A 407 -23.00 -2.15 -14.75
C ASP A 407 -22.64 -1.72 -13.32
N ARG A 408 -23.32 -0.68 -12.84
CA ARG A 408 -23.15 -0.16 -11.47
C ARG A 408 -24.03 -0.86 -10.44
N SER A 409 -24.86 -1.81 -10.85
CA SER A 409 -25.71 -2.59 -9.95
C SER A 409 -25.10 -3.93 -9.55
N ALA A 410 -24.47 -4.65 -10.49
CA ALA A 410 -23.93 -5.99 -10.27
C ALA A 410 -22.49 -6.17 -10.81
N GLY A 411 -21.92 -5.15 -11.45
CA GLY A 411 -20.57 -5.13 -12.00
C GLY A 411 -19.46 -5.08 -10.93
N CYS A 412 -18.23 -4.88 -11.41
CA CYS A 412 -17.06 -4.78 -10.54
C CYS A 412 -17.11 -3.54 -9.64
N ILE A 413 -17.42 -2.38 -10.21
CA ILE A 413 -17.63 -1.11 -9.48
C ILE A 413 -19.12 -0.86 -9.39
N ARG A 414 -19.65 -0.66 -8.19
CA ARG A 414 -21.07 -0.44 -7.91
C ARG A 414 -21.32 1.00 -7.50
N ASP A 415 -22.57 1.46 -7.69
CA ASP A 415 -23.03 2.71 -7.11
C ASP A 415 -23.39 2.56 -5.63
N LYS A 416 -23.67 3.68 -4.95
CA LYS A 416 -24.01 3.70 -3.52
C LYS A 416 -25.25 2.87 -3.17
N ALA A 417 -26.25 2.80 -4.07
CA ALA A 417 -27.48 2.06 -3.82
C ALA A 417 -27.27 0.54 -3.84
N HIS A 418 -26.28 0.07 -4.59
CA HIS A 418 -25.95 -1.33 -4.79
C HIS A 418 -24.62 -1.74 -4.13
N ALA A 419 -24.11 -0.93 -3.20
CA ALA A 419 -22.84 -1.20 -2.50
C ALA A 419 -22.82 -2.60 -1.86
N TYR A 420 -21.62 -3.18 -1.76
CA TYR A 420 -21.40 -4.46 -1.09
C TYR A 420 -21.67 -4.38 0.43
N SER A 421 -21.39 -3.23 1.04
CA SER A 421 -21.77 -2.86 2.41
C SER A 421 -21.97 -1.35 2.50
N GLN A 422 -22.79 -0.91 3.47
CA GLN A 422 -23.09 0.52 3.64
C GLN A 422 -22.01 1.28 4.40
N ASP A 423 -21.16 0.58 5.17
CA ASP A 423 -19.91 1.08 5.74
C ASP A 423 -18.71 0.50 4.98
N GLY A 424 -17.54 1.10 5.18
CA GLY A 424 -16.34 0.79 4.41
C GLY A 424 -15.80 -0.63 4.60
N GLY A 425 -14.98 -1.07 3.68
CA GLY A 425 -14.31 -2.38 3.73
C GLY A 425 -13.20 -2.50 4.77
N LEU A 426 -12.88 -1.41 5.50
CA LEU A 426 -11.95 -1.34 6.62
C LEU A 426 -12.64 -0.69 7.82
N ALA A 427 -12.26 -1.07 9.05
CA ALA A 427 -12.79 -0.49 10.28
C ALA A 427 -11.71 -0.28 11.33
N VAL A 428 -11.85 0.79 12.10
CA VAL A 428 -11.05 1.04 13.30
C VAL A 428 -11.85 0.55 14.51
N LEU A 429 -11.24 -0.28 15.37
CA LEU A 429 -11.82 -0.68 16.64
C LEU A 429 -11.02 -0.05 17.79
N TYR A 430 -11.70 0.27 18.87
CA TYR A 430 -11.13 0.82 20.09
C TYR A 430 -11.53 0.01 21.32
N GLY A 431 -10.80 0.12 22.40
CA GLY A 431 -11.13 -0.53 23.67
C GLY A 431 -9.92 -0.64 24.58
N ASN A 432 -10.10 -1.30 25.73
CA ASN A 432 -9.02 -1.45 26.69
C ASN A 432 -7.85 -2.30 26.15
N LEU A 433 -8.04 -3.03 25.05
CA LEU A 433 -7.01 -3.84 24.40
C LEU A 433 -6.26 -3.06 23.32
N ALA A 434 -6.86 -1.99 22.76
CA ALA A 434 -6.26 -1.10 21.77
C ALA A 434 -6.77 0.33 21.99
N GLU A 435 -6.19 1.04 22.96
CA GLU A 435 -6.64 2.37 23.37
C GLU A 435 -6.51 3.41 22.25
N ASN A 436 -5.45 3.30 21.43
CA ASN A 436 -5.21 4.18 20.28
C ASN A 436 -5.80 3.62 18.97
N GLY A 437 -6.49 2.49 19.04
CA GLY A 437 -7.14 1.84 17.91
C GLY A 437 -6.36 0.66 17.34
N CYS A 438 -7.09 -0.14 16.57
CA CYS A 438 -6.59 -1.24 15.76
C CYS A 438 -7.43 -1.33 14.48
N ILE A 439 -6.97 -2.08 13.48
CA ILE A 439 -7.59 -2.13 12.16
C ILE A 439 -8.10 -3.54 11.85
N VAL A 440 -9.31 -3.62 11.31
CA VAL A 440 -9.89 -4.84 10.74
C VAL A 440 -10.33 -4.60 9.30
N LYS A 441 -10.07 -5.58 8.42
CA LYS A 441 -10.58 -5.58 7.04
C LYS A 441 -11.96 -6.21 7.02
N THR A 442 -13.00 -5.41 7.20
CA THR A 442 -14.39 -5.86 7.31
C THR A 442 -14.91 -6.52 6.05
N ALA A 443 -14.44 -6.09 4.87
CA ALA A 443 -14.77 -6.73 3.58
C ALA A 443 -14.41 -8.22 3.50
N GLY A 444 -13.53 -8.71 4.37
CA GLY A 444 -13.09 -10.12 4.45
C GLY A 444 -13.69 -10.91 5.60
N VAL A 445 -14.51 -10.30 6.46
CA VAL A 445 -15.14 -10.96 7.62
C VAL A 445 -16.50 -11.50 7.24
N ASP A 446 -16.80 -12.74 7.66
CA ASP A 446 -18.13 -13.33 7.50
C ASP A 446 -19.12 -12.66 8.46
N GLU A 447 -20.35 -12.43 8.00
CA GLU A 447 -21.38 -11.76 8.80
C GLU A 447 -21.70 -12.47 10.12
N SER A 448 -21.51 -13.78 10.18
CA SER A 448 -21.78 -14.60 11.38
C SER A 448 -20.80 -14.35 12.54
N ILE A 449 -19.65 -13.73 12.27
CA ILE A 449 -18.60 -13.47 13.27
C ILE A 449 -18.22 -11.98 13.38
N LEU A 450 -19.08 -11.07 12.95
CA LEU A 450 -18.91 -9.62 13.16
C LEU A 450 -18.91 -9.24 14.64
N THR A 451 -19.57 -10.06 15.49
CA THR A 451 -19.47 -10.03 16.95
C THR A 451 -18.93 -11.37 17.43
N PHE A 452 -17.85 -11.36 18.17
CA PHE A 452 -17.14 -12.57 18.59
C PHE A 452 -16.63 -12.44 20.02
N SER A 453 -16.76 -13.51 20.81
CA SER A 453 -16.16 -13.63 22.13
C SER A 453 -15.39 -14.94 22.21
N GLY A 454 -14.12 -14.88 22.61
CA GLY A 454 -13.29 -16.08 22.64
C GLY A 454 -12.18 -16.03 23.68
N LYS A 455 -11.56 -17.18 23.94
CA LYS A 455 -10.44 -17.33 24.86
C LYS A 455 -9.13 -16.98 24.14
N ALA A 456 -8.29 -16.18 24.77
CA ALA A 456 -6.96 -15.85 24.29
C ALA A 456 -6.04 -17.08 24.25
N ARG A 457 -5.39 -17.30 23.11
CA ARG A 457 -4.24 -18.16 22.92
C ARG A 457 -3.04 -17.26 22.60
N VAL A 458 -2.10 -17.15 23.53
CA VAL A 458 -1.07 -16.09 23.51
C VAL A 458 0.24 -16.60 22.96
N PHE A 459 0.75 -15.91 21.91
CA PHE A 459 2.02 -16.21 21.26
C PHE A 459 2.89 -14.95 21.18
N GLU A 460 4.20 -15.10 21.35
CA GLU A 460 5.18 -13.99 21.32
C GLU A 460 5.94 -13.89 19.99
N SER A 461 5.50 -14.67 18.98
CA SER A 461 5.98 -14.59 17.60
C SER A 461 4.97 -15.19 16.64
N GLN A 462 5.08 -14.77 15.35
CA GLN A 462 4.37 -15.42 14.25
C GLN A 462 4.68 -16.93 14.17
N ASP A 463 5.95 -17.30 14.33
CA ASP A 463 6.41 -18.68 14.15
C ASP A 463 5.76 -19.62 15.18
N ALA A 464 5.70 -19.18 16.45
CA ALA A 464 5.03 -19.95 17.51
C ALA A 464 3.51 -20.09 17.24
N ALA A 465 2.86 -19.03 16.72
CA ALA A 465 1.44 -19.11 16.36
C ALA A 465 1.21 -20.05 15.17
N VAL A 466 2.07 -20.01 14.16
CA VAL A 466 2.01 -20.91 12.99
C VAL A 466 2.18 -22.37 13.43
N GLU A 467 3.17 -22.66 14.27
CA GLU A 467 3.39 -24.01 14.82
C GLU A 467 2.16 -24.52 15.58
N ALA A 468 1.54 -23.66 16.41
CA ALA A 468 0.34 -24.01 17.17
C ALA A 468 -0.88 -24.27 16.27
N ILE A 469 -1.08 -23.46 15.22
CA ILE A 469 -2.20 -23.63 14.25
C ILE A 469 -2.02 -24.94 13.47
N LEU A 470 -0.82 -25.20 12.94
CA LEU A 470 -0.54 -26.40 12.17
C LEU A 470 -0.55 -27.66 13.06
N GLY A 471 -0.14 -27.53 14.33
CA GLY A 471 -0.16 -28.59 15.34
C GLY A 471 -1.52 -28.86 15.97
N ASP A 472 -2.60 -28.26 15.43
CA ASP A 472 -3.98 -28.45 15.90
C ASP A 472 -4.20 -28.12 17.39
N THR A 473 -3.46 -27.13 17.94
CA THR A 473 -3.63 -26.65 19.32
C THR A 473 -4.49 -25.38 19.42
N VAL A 474 -4.84 -24.79 18.30
CA VAL A 474 -5.83 -23.72 18.18
C VAL A 474 -7.17 -24.33 17.80
N HIS A 475 -8.23 -23.97 18.51
CA HIS A 475 -9.55 -24.58 18.38
C HIS A 475 -10.63 -23.53 18.09
N GLU A 476 -11.80 -24.00 17.67
CA GLU A 476 -12.99 -23.16 17.52
C GLU A 476 -13.28 -22.39 18.83
N GLY A 477 -13.56 -21.09 18.71
CA GLY A 477 -13.80 -20.19 19.84
C GLY A 477 -12.53 -19.51 20.39
N ASP A 478 -11.36 -19.80 19.86
CA ASP A 478 -10.12 -19.15 20.28
C ASP A 478 -9.93 -17.77 19.62
N VAL A 479 -9.30 -16.86 20.37
CA VAL A 479 -8.70 -15.61 19.86
C VAL A 479 -7.19 -15.78 19.90
N VAL A 480 -6.57 -15.94 18.74
CA VAL A 480 -5.11 -16.06 18.61
C VAL A 480 -4.49 -14.69 18.80
N ILE A 481 -3.73 -14.51 19.88
CA ILE A 481 -3.00 -13.27 20.19
C ILE A 481 -1.55 -13.45 19.77
N ILE A 482 -1.08 -12.60 18.83
CA ILE A 482 0.32 -12.55 18.44
C ILE A 482 0.84 -11.17 18.84
N ARG A 483 1.74 -11.11 19.82
CA ARG A 483 2.25 -9.87 20.38
C ARG A 483 3.76 -9.73 20.18
N TYR A 484 4.28 -8.52 20.34
CA TYR A 484 5.67 -8.15 20.06
C TYR A 484 6.07 -8.31 18.59
N GLU A 485 5.11 -8.17 17.68
CA GLU A 485 5.33 -8.11 16.23
C GLU A 485 5.07 -6.72 15.64
N GLY A 486 4.92 -5.71 16.51
CA GLY A 486 4.76 -4.30 16.13
C GLY A 486 6.02 -3.64 15.56
N PRO A 487 5.94 -2.34 15.20
CA PRO A 487 7.06 -1.59 14.64
C PRO A 487 8.33 -1.68 15.49
N LYS A 488 8.22 -1.54 16.79
CA LYS A 488 9.32 -1.58 17.77
C LYS A 488 9.62 -3.00 18.23
N GLY A 489 8.58 -3.73 18.60
CA GLY A 489 8.71 -5.06 19.22
C GLY A 489 9.15 -6.14 18.24
N GLY A 490 8.80 -6.03 16.94
CA GLY A 490 9.19 -6.97 15.90
C GLY A 490 10.68 -7.18 15.77
N PRO A 491 11.55 -6.16 15.62
CA PRO A 491 11.20 -4.88 15.04
C PRO A 491 10.91 -4.95 13.55
N GLY A 492 10.21 -3.96 13.03
CA GLY A 492 9.88 -3.89 11.60
C GLY A 492 8.45 -4.31 11.27
N MET A 493 7.62 -4.59 12.29
CA MET A 493 6.18 -4.85 12.14
C MET A 493 5.88 -5.92 11.09
N GLN A 494 6.29 -7.14 11.37
CA GLN A 494 6.17 -8.28 10.46
C GLN A 494 4.75 -8.42 9.90
N GLU A 495 4.65 -8.56 8.58
CA GLU A 495 3.38 -8.83 7.91
C GLU A 495 3.05 -10.32 7.98
N MET A 496 1.87 -10.63 8.50
CA MET A 496 1.50 -12.00 8.84
C MET A 496 0.37 -12.51 7.94
N LEU A 497 0.72 -13.13 6.80
CA LEU A 497 -0.25 -13.81 5.93
C LEU A 497 -0.39 -15.30 6.31
N TYR A 498 0.69 -15.95 6.70
CA TYR A 498 0.68 -17.40 6.98
C TYR A 498 -0.26 -17.82 8.13
N PRO A 499 -0.27 -17.17 9.31
CA PRO A 499 -1.22 -17.54 10.36
C PRO A 499 -2.67 -17.46 9.90
N THR A 500 -3.04 -16.41 9.12
CA THR A 500 -4.40 -16.24 8.61
C THR A 500 -4.76 -17.29 7.55
N SER A 501 -3.81 -17.60 6.66
CA SER A 501 -3.97 -18.62 5.64
C SER A 501 -4.15 -20.02 6.25
N TYR A 502 -3.38 -20.33 7.29
CA TYR A 502 -3.46 -21.64 7.97
C TYR A 502 -4.70 -21.77 8.83
N ILE A 503 -5.17 -20.74 9.53
CA ILE A 503 -6.49 -20.74 10.19
C ILE A 503 -7.58 -21.06 9.16
N LYS A 504 -7.51 -20.48 7.97
CA LYS A 504 -8.46 -20.76 6.88
C LYS A 504 -8.33 -22.18 6.35
N SER A 505 -7.12 -22.69 6.11
CA SER A 505 -6.90 -24.06 5.62
C SER A 505 -7.34 -25.14 6.61
N LYS A 506 -7.27 -24.85 7.91
CA LYS A 506 -7.80 -25.72 8.98
C LYS A 506 -9.32 -25.63 9.15
N GLY A 507 -10.03 -24.86 8.33
CA GLY A 507 -11.49 -24.67 8.44
C GLY A 507 -11.95 -23.74 9.57
N LEU A 508 -11.02 -23.09 10.27
CA LEU A 508 -11.29 -22.24 11.44
C LEU A 508 -11.57 -20.76 11.07
N GLY A 509 -11.57 -20.42 9.79
CA GLY A 509 -11.69 -19.01 9.34
C GLY A 509 -13.01 -18.30 9.72
N LYS A 510 -14.05 -19.04 10.12
CA LYS A 510 -15.32 -18.52 10.65
C LYS A 510 -15.54 -18.85 12.14
N ALA A 511 -14.58 -19.46 12.79
CA ALA A 511 -14.70 -19.99 14.15
C ALA A 511 -13.64 -19.44 15.12
N CYS A 512 -12.64 -18.74 14.61
CA CYS A 512 -11.56 -18.13 15.39
C CYS A 512 -11.36 -16.67 14.99
N ALA A 513 -10.80 -15.89 15.93
CA ALA A 513 -10.28 -14.56 15.67
C ALA A 513 -8.76 -14.53 15.81
N LEU A 514 -8.09 -13.57 15.15
CA LEU A 514 -6.68 -13.29 15.34
C LEU A 514 -6.49 -11.80 15.64
N PHE A 515 -5.70 -11.49 16.69
CA PHE A 515 -5.44 -10.12 17.13
C PHE A 515 -3.93 -9.92 17.36
N THR A 516 -3.37 -8.82 16.81
CA THR A 516 -1.92 -8.57 16.88
C THR A 516 -1.56 -7.09 16.88
N ASP A 517 -0.39 -6.76 17.43
CA ASP A 517 0.28 -5.47 17.24
C ASP A 517 1.13 -5.41 15.96
N GLY A 518 1.30 -6.54 15.28
CA GLY A 518 1.83 -6.61 13.92
C GLY A 518 0.83 -6.16 12.86
N ARG A 519 1.07 -6.51 11.59
CA ARG A 519 0.20 -6.16 10.46
C ARG A 519 -0.16 -7.38 9.63
N PHE A 520 -1.21 -7.25 8.85
CA PHE A 520 -1.66 -8.28 7.93
C PHE A 520 -1.49 -7.83 6.48
N SER A 521 -1.33 -8.80 5.59
CA SER A 521 -1.41 -8.58 4.15
C SER A 521 -2.81 -8.13 3.72
N GLY A 522 -2.91 -7.39 2.62
CA GLY A 522 -4.16 -7.21 1.90
C GLY A 522 -4.85 -8.52 1.51
N GLY A 523 -4.09 -9.63 1.48
CA GLY A 523 -4.55 -10.99 1.22
C GLY A 523 -5.21 -11.71 2.38
N SER A 524 -5.15 -11.17 3.60
CA SER A 524 -5.76 -11.79 4.77
C SER A 524 -7.28 -11.77 4.71
N SER A 525 -7.91 -12.86 5.15
CA SER A 525 -9.37 -13.03 5.25
C SER A 525 -9.73 -13.68 6.59
N GLY A 526 -11.01 -13.52 7.01
CA GLY A 526 -11.48 -13.93 8.33
C GLY A 526 -11.44 -12.78 9.33
N LEU A 527 -11.76 -13.06 10.60
CA LEU A 527 -11.75 -12.07 11.67
C LEU A 527 -10.31 -11.83 12.14
N VAL A 528 -9.58 -10.99 11.41
CA VAL A 528 -8.18 -10.67 11.69
C VAL A 528 -8.03 -9.18 11.96
N ILE A 529 -7.47 -8.84 13.12
CA ILE A 529 -7.35 -7.49 13.66
C ILE A 529 -5.87 -7.21 13.91
N GLY A 530 -5.32 -6.24 13.23
CA GLY A 530 -3.92 -5.84 13.34
C GLY A 530 -3.74 -4.40 13.80
N HIS A 531 -2.47 -3.98 13.85
CA HIS A 531 -2.09 -2.62 14.22
C HIS A 531 -2.54 -2.22 15.63
N ALA A 532 -2.69 -3.19 16.56
CA ALA A 532 -3.08 -2.88 17.93
C ALA A 532 -2.13 -1.84 18.53
N SER A 533 -2.71 -0.71 18.93
CA SER A 533 -1.94 0.44 19.39
C SER A 533 -2.45 0.94 20.76
N PRO A 534 -1.53 1.25 21.68
CA PRO A 534 -0.08 1.07 21.61
C PRO A 534 0.32 -0.41 21.45
N GLU A 535 1.45 -0.68 20.74
CA GLU A 535 2.00 -2.03 20.64
C GLU A 535 2.50 -2.56 21.99
N ALA A 536 2.68 -3.88 22.15
CA ALA A 536 3.17 -4.48 23.37
C ALA A 536 4.51 -3.88 23.84
N ALA A 537 5.45 -3.64 22.93
CA ALA A 537 6.76 -3.06 23.22
C ALA A 537 6.72 -1.58 23.65
N GLU A 538 5.60 -0.88 23.41
CA GLU A 538 5.34 0.48 23.91
C GLU A 538 4.42 0.50 25.15
N GLY A 539 4.21 -0.63 25.81
CA GLY A 539 3.39 -0.72 27.01
C GLY A 539 1.90 -0.91 26.74
N GLY A 540 1.51 -1.29 25.52
CA GLY A 540 0.13 -1.57 25.16
C GLY A 540 -0.46 -2.75 25.91
N ALA A 541 -1.78 -2.73 26.14
CA ALA A 541 -2.49 -3.75 26.91
C ALA A 541 -2.43 -5.15 26.29
N ILE A 542 -2.17 -5.26 24.98
CA ILE A 542 -1.92 -6.55 24.33
C ILE A 542 -0.76 -7.32 24.99
N GLY A 543 0.26 -6.60 25.52
CA GLY A 543 1.36 -7.18 26.28
C GLY A 543 0.95 -7.77 27.63
N LEU A 544 -0.24 -7.43 28.13
CA LEU A 544 -0.77 -7.85 29.44
C LEU A 544 -1.80 -8.98 29.35
N VAL A 545 -2.15 -9.44 28.14
CA VAL A 545 -3.07 -10.55 27.93
C VAL A 545 -2.43 -11.84 28.45
N GLU A 546 -3.17 -12.62 29.22
CA GLU A 546 -2.77 -13.93 29.72
C GLU A 546 -3.55 -15.03 29.00
N GLU A 547 -2.96 -16.23 28.95
CA GLU A 547 -3.56 -17.41 28.33
C GLU A 547 -4.93 -17.71 28.96
N GLY A 548 -5.96 -17.88 28.13
CA GLY A 548 -7.33 -18.15 28.54
C GLY A 548 -8.18 -16.93 28.92
N ASP A 549 -7.64 -15.72 28.89
CA ASP A 549 -8.42 -14.50 29.07
C ASP A 549 -9.53 -14.41 28.01
N MET A 550 -10.71 -13.89 28.41
CA MET A 550 -11.80 -13.65 27.46
C MET A 550 -11.64 -12.32 26.74
N ILE A 551 -11.80 -12.35 25.42
CA ILE A 551 -11.73 -11.17 24.55
C ILE A 551 -13.07 -11.03 23.82
N ASP A 552 -13.62 -9.82 23.88
CA ASP A 552 -14.85 -9.44 23.18
C ASP A 552 -14.49 -8.53 21.99
N ILE A 553 -14.96 -8.90 20.81
CA ILE A 553 -14.81 -8.15 19.56
C ILE A 553 -16.20 -7.83 19.04
N ASP A 554 -16.47 -6.56 18.77
CA ASP A 554 -17.74 -6.08 18.22
C ASP A 554 -17.46 -5.07 17.10
N ILE A 555 -17.44 -5.55 15.86
CA ILE A 555 -17.18 -4.72 14.68
C ILE A 555 -18.29 -3.67 14.46
N PRO A 556 -19.59 -4.02 14.53
CA PRO A 556 -20.67 -3.02 14.42
C PRO A 556 -20.53 -1.85 15.40
N ASN A 557 -20.17 -2.13 16.65
CA ASN A 557 -19.96 -1.10 17.69
C ASN A 557 -18.52 -0.56 17.74
N ARG A 558 -17.62 -1.06 16.87
CA ARG A 558 -16.21 -0.62 16.79
C ARG A 558 -15.45 -0.80 18.09
N THR A 559 -15.64 -1.94 18.79
CA THR A 559 -14.97 -2.20 20.06
C THR A 559 -14.18 -3.51 20.08
N VAL A 560 -13.09 -3.50 20.86
CA VAL A 560 -12.29 -4.67 21.20
C VAL A 560 -11.85 -4.58 22.66
N ASN A 561 -12.25 -5.56 23.47
CA ASN A 561 -12.03 -5.50 24.90
C ASN A 561 -11.52 -6.81 25.49
N LEU A 562 -10.56 -6.70 26.36
CA LEU A 562 -10.14 -7.74 27.28
C LEU A 562 -11.09 -7.74 28.49
N ARG A 563 -11.73 -8.87 28.77
CA ARG A 563 -12.74 -9.02 29.83
C ARG A 563 -12.06 -9.27 31.18
N VAL A 564 -11.29 -8.30 31.64
CA VAL A 564 -10.70 -8.28 32.99
C VAL A 564 -10.98 -6.92 33.64
N SER A 565 -10.94 -6.86 34.97
CA SER A 565 -11.18 -5.58 35.66
C SER A 565 -10.02 -4.60 35.46
N THR A 566 -10.29 -3.31 35.61
CA THR A 566 -9.29 -2.26 35.58
C THR A 566 -8.19 -2.49 36.61
N GLU A 567 -8.55 -2.99 37.80
CA GLU A 567 -7.62 -3.33 38.87
C GLU A 567 -6.70 -4.49 38.47
N THR A 568 -7.24 -5.50 37.80
CA THR A 568 -6.44 -6.63 37.27
C THR A 568 -5.44 -6.16 36.24
N LEU A 569 -5.86 -5.30 35.28
CA LEU A 569 -4.96 -4.71 34.29
C LEU A 569 -3.87 -3.85 34.95
N ALA A 570 -4.22 -3.03 35.94
CA ALA A 570 -3.26 -2.23 36.69
C ALA A 570 -2.25 -3.10 37.44
N HIS A 571 -2.70 -4.19 38.06
CA HIS A 571 -1.82 -5.15 38.72
C HIS A 571 -0.85 -5.81 37.74
N ARG A 572 -1.34 -6.31 36.59
CA ARG A 572 -0.51 -6.92 35.54
C ARG A 572 0.50 -5.92 34.98
N ARG A 573 0.09 -4.66 34.78
CA ARG A 573 0.97 -3.57 34.34
C ARG A 573 2.08 -3.29 35.34
N ALA A 574 1.77 -3.23 36.63
CA ALA A 574 2.77 -3.07 37.69
C ALA A 574 3.75 -4.24 37.75
N ALA A 575 3.25 -5.48 37.63
CA ALA A 575 4.10 -6.68 37.56
C ALA A 575 5.02 -6.68 36.31
N MET A 576 4.50 -6.25 35.16
CA MET A 576 5.31 -6.11 33.95
C MET A 576 6.40 -5.06 34.12
N GLN A 577 6.08 -3.88 34.68
CA GLN A 577 7.03 -2.82 34.94
C GLN A 577 8.12 -3.23 35.95
N ALA A 578 7.77 -4.06 36.94
CA ALA A 578 8.71 -4.59 37.93
C ALA A 578 9.79 -5.50 37.32
N ARG A 579 9.63 -5.97 36.08
CA ARG A 579 10.67 -6.71 35.34
C ARG A 579 11.88 -5.83 34.94
N GLY A 580 11.78 -4.50 35.12
CA GLY A 580 12.87 -3.56 34.83
C GLY A 580 13.27 -3.55 33.34
N PRO A 581 14.54 -3.74 33.00
CA PRO A 581 14.99 -3.74 31.60
C PRO A 581 14.33 -4.78 30.71
N ASP A 582 13.83 -5.88 31.28
CA ASP A 582 13.16 -6.97 30.56
C ASP A 582 11.64 -6.74 30.42
N ALA A 583 11.15 -5.59 30.93
CA ALA A 583 9.74 -5.23 30.75
C ALA A 583 9.42 -4.95 29.28
N TRP A 584 8.21 -5.34 28.90
CA TRP A 584 7.68 -5.11 27.55
C TRP A 584 8.50 -5.74 26.43
N GLN A 585 9.13 -6.88 26.74
CA GLN A 585 9.88 -7.69 25.80
C GLN A 585 9.38 -9.14 25.85
N PRO A 586 9.49 -9.89 24.73
CA PRO A 586 9.14 -11.31 24.71
C PRO A 586 10.05 -12.11 25.65
N VAL A 587 9.49 -13.15 26.28
CA VAL A 587 10.23 -13.99 27.26
C VAL A 587 10.99 -15.11 26.57
N ALA A 588 10.40 -15.74 25.55
CA ALA A 588 10.87 -17.00 24.97
C ALA A 588 11.12 -16.92 23.46
N ARG A 589 11.29 -15.72 22.91
CA ARG A 589 11.52 -15.55 21.48
C ARG A 589 13.01 -15.40 21.16
N GLU A 590 13.57 -16.36 20.44
CA GLU A 590 14.89 -16.22 19.84
C GLU A 590 14.78 -15.56 18.46
N ARG A 591 15.33 -14.34 18.31
CA ARG A 591 15.33 -13.60 17.05
C ARG A 591 16.62 -12.79 16.90
N TYR A 592 17.29 -12.96 15.75
CA TYR A 592 18.40 -12.10 15.39
C TYR A 592 17.87 -10.75 14.91
N VAL A 593 18.28 -9.68 15.56
CA VAL A 593 17.94 -8.29 15.18
C VAL A 593 19.21 -7.60 14.68
N SER A 594 19.28 -7.33 13.39
CA SER A 594 20.41 -6.64 12.76
C SER A 594 20.55 -5.19 13.22
N GLN A 595 21.73 -4.58 13.00
CA GLN A 595 21.96 -3.16 13.33
C GLN A 595 20.94 -2.23 12.65
N ALA A 596 20.55 -2.51 11.40
CA ALA A 596 19.55 -1.72 10.68
C ALA A 596 18.18 -1.77 11.37
N LEU A 597 17.75 -2.95 11.81
CA LEU A 597 16.49 -3.12 12.53
C LEU A 597 16.53 -2.53 13.95
N GLN A 598 17.68 -2.60 14.64
CA GLN A 598 17.87 -1.93 15.93
C GLN A 598 17.75 -0.40 15.80
N ALA A 599 18.38 0.18 14.77
CA ALA A 599 18.28 1.62 14.48
C ALA A 599 16.84 2.06 14.14
N TYR A 600 16.11 1.25 13.39
CA TYR A 600 14.69 1.49 13.11
C TYR A 600 13.87 1.45 14.41
N ALA A 601 13.97 0.39 15.20
CA ALA A 601 13.23 0.22 16.45
C ALA A 601 13.44 1.35 17.45
N ALA A 602 14.66 1.90 17.52
CA ALA A 602 15.01 2.97 18.45
C ALA A 602 14.24 4.28 18.21
N LEU A 603 13.75 4.51 17.01
CA LEU A 603 13.14 5.79 16.60
C LEU A 603 11.70 5.65 16.12
N THR A 604 11.23 4.44 15.83
CA THR A 604 9.89 4.24 15.27
C THR A 604 8.78 4.50 16.28
N THR A 605 7.63 4.95 15.78
CA THR A 605 6.39 5.10 16.53
C THR A 605 5.51 3.87 16.38
N SER A 606 4.47 3.75 17.21
CA SER A 606 3.43 2.74 17.07
C SER A 606 2.58 2.96 15.80
N ALA A 607 1.78 1.96 15.44
CA ALA A 607 1.04 1.92 14.18
C ALA A 607 0.00 3.04 14.03
N ASP A 608 -0.63 3.48 15.11
CA ASP A 608 -1.59 4.60 15.13
C ASP A 608 -1.02 5.93 14.64
N ARG A 609 0.32 6.04 14.61
CA ARG A 609 1.07 7.18 14.07
C ARG A 609 1.80 6.89 12.77
N GLY A 610 1.46 5.76 12.10
CA GLY A 610 2.03 5.38 10.82
C GLY A 610 3.38 4.64 10.90
N ALA A 611 3.82 4.23 12.09
CA ALA A 611 5.13 3.57 12.30
C ALA A 611 6.28 4.37 11.66
N VAL A 612 6.30 5.68 11.85
CA VAL A 612 7.32 6.60 11.33
C VAL A 612 8.44 6.81 12.35
N ARG A 613 9.60 7.23 11.87
CA ARG A 613 10.67 7.67 12.76
C ARG A 613 10.34 9.03 13.39
N ASP A 614 10.38 9.09 14.70
CA ASP A 614 10.17 10.30 15.48
C ASP A 614 11.47 10.69 16.19
N LEU A 615 12.15 11.71 15.65
CA LEU A 615 13.41 12.21 16.19
C LEU A 615 13.26 12.88 17.57
N SER A 616 12.04 13.23 17.98
CA SER A 616 11.80 13.75 19.33
C SER A 616 12.09 12.73 20.43
N GLN A 617 12.11 11.43 20.08
CA GLN A 617 12.53 10.35 20.99
C GLN A 617 14.03 10.37 21.32
N LEU A 618 14.85 11.05 20.52
CA LEU A 618 16.24 11.30 20.87
C LEU A 618 16.29 12.31 22.02
N LYS A 619 16.61 11.85 23.21
CA LYS A 619 16.92 12.78 24.31
C LYS A 619 18.15 13.60 23.91
N ARG A 620 17.97 14.90 23.68
CA ARG A 620 19.04 15.86 23.51
C ARG A 620 19.69 16.18 24.84
#